data_5cd9aed8d36f06254e487856c89ef731
#
_entry.id   5cd9aed8d36f06254e487856c89ef731
#
_cell.length_a   1.000
_cell.length_b   1.000
_cell.length_c   1.000
_cell.angle_alpha   90.00
_cell.angle_beta   90.00
_cell.angle_gamma   90.00
#
_symmetry.space_group_name_H-M   'P 1'
#
loop_
_entity.id
_entity.type
_entity.pdbx_description
1 polymer ?
#
loop_
_entity_poly.entity_id
_entity_poly.type
_entity_poly.pdbx_seq_one_letter_code
_entity_poly.pdbx_strand_id
1 'polypeptide(L)'
;MYMQKVVSLLLIVLCALTSCYYQGPYTSDAWSLTERQVDSISFYTTHHYTENFNFLVKSDSLILIAQHPTEYVNGFTVDTLSVYRHDRIVVADITTMPTDSVDSIWVQVARDEETIGWIHENEMLSGVAPDAPISQFIDFFSDVHLLAFLSLLVVALAVFAVRRLMRLGAKTVHFNDISTFYPTLLCLLVASSAVFYGSIQLFAPESWRHYYYHPTLNPFSVPLHLGLFLSSVWLLIIVAIATVDDVRRRLPLGEALFYFIGLAAVCAVDYVVFSITTLYYVGYPLYLAYVAFALWRYHRFAHASYFCGNCGHELDAKGRCPYCGAVNE
;
A
#
# COMPACT_ATOMS: atom_id res chain seq x y z
N MET A 1 14.29 9.88 25.50
CA MET A 1 15.02 10.92 24.74
C MET A 1 15.34 10.49 23.30
N TYR A 2 15.78 9.24 23.02
CA TYR A 2 16.07 8.75 21.66
C TYR A 2 14.79 8.59 20.82
N MET A 3 13.71 8.06 21.40
CA MET A 3 12.41 7.85 20.76
C MET A 3 11.74 9.18 20.33
N GLN A 4 11.84 10.23 21.15
CA GLN A 4 11.35 11.56 20.76
C GLN A 4 12.10 12.13 19.54
N LYS A 5 13.41 11.88 19.41
CA LYS A 5 14.19 12.31 18.25
C LYS A 5 13.82 11.52 16.98
N VAL A 6 13.57 10.20 17.12
CA VAL A 6 13.14 9.35 15.99
C VAL A 6 11.72 9.74 15.54
N VAL A 7 10.79 9.94 16.47
CA VAL A 7 9.43 10.41 16.15
C VAL A 7 9.44 11.80 15.52
N SER A 8 10.28 12.73 16.04
CA SER A 8 10.43 14.06 15.44
C SER A 8 11.05 14.03 14.06
N LEU A 9 12.06 13.18 13.82
CA LEU A 9 12.65 12.98 12.50
C LEU A 9 11.64 12.39 11.52
N LEU A 10 10.85 11.43 11.96
CA LEU A 10 9.81 10.78 11.16
C LEU A 10 8.70 11.78 10.80
N LEU A 11 8.28 12.63 11.75
CA LEU A 11 7.33 13.71 11.51
C LEU A 11 7.87 14.74 10.49
N ILE A 12 9.15 15.08 10.55
CA ILE A 12 9.78 16.01 9.59
C ILE A 12 9.83 15.38 8.19
N VAL A 13 10.22 14.10 8.09
CA VAL A 13 10.21 13.35 6.83
C VAL A 13 8.80 13.22 6.26
N LEU A 14 7.82 12.97 7.11
CA LEU A 14 6.40 12.95 6.76
C LEU A 14 5.91 14.29 6.19
N CYS A 15 6.22 15.40 6.87
CA CYS A 15 5.88 16.75 6.39
C CYS A 15 6.58 17.08 5.06
N ALA A 16 7.81 16.61 4.86
CA ALA A 16 8.53 16.80 3.60
C ALA A 16 7.94 15.99 2.42
N LEU A 17 7.39 14.81 2.69
CA LEU A 17 6.77 13.95 1.66
C LEU A 17 5.37 14.45 1.24
N THR A 18 4.69 15.27 2.06
CA THR A 18 3.37 15.85 1.71
C THR A 18 3.46 17.04 0.73
N SER A 19 4.67 17.45 0.34
CA SER A 19 4.91 18.65 -0.46
C SER A 19 4.66 18.49 -1.98
N CYS A 20 4.48 17.28 -2.49
CA CYS A 20 4.20 17.07 -3.91
C CYS A 20 2.70 16.93 -4.14
N TYR A 21 2.01 18.04 -4.32
CA TYR A 21 0.59 18.09 -4.67
C TYR A 21 0.43 18.48 -6.13
N TYR A 22 -0.19 17.59 -6.93
CA TYR A 22 -0.66 17.92 -8.27
C TYR A 22 -1.97 18.71 -8.13
N GLN A 23 -1.98 19.95 -8.60
CA GLN A 23 -3.24 20.69 -8.78
C GLN A 23 -3.84 20.24 -10.11
N GLY A 24 -5.00 19.59 -10.05
CA GLY A 24 -5.78 19.28 -11.25
C GLY A 24 -6.14 20.54 -12.06
N PRO A 25 -6.61 20.39 -13.31
CA PRO A 25 -6.98 21.51 -14.16
C PRO A 25 -8.01 22.39 -13.44
N TYR A 26 -7.73 23.69 -13.45
CA TYR A 26 -8.47 24.70 -12.71
C TYR A 26 -9.97 24.67 -12.99
N THR A 27 -10.77 24.65 -11.93
CA THR A 27 -12.17 25.08 -11.97
C THR A 27 -12.21 26.62 -12.00
N SER A 28 -11.87 27.24 -13.12
CA SER A 28 -12.24 28.62 -13.39
C SER A 28 -13.72 28.66 -13.72
N ASP A 29 -14.37 29.81 -13.42
CA ASP A 29 -15.81 30.01 -13.63
C ASP A 29 -16.26 29.45 -14.99
N ALA A 30 -17.27 28.57 -14.97
CA ALA A 30 -17.72 27.77 -16.11
C ALA A 30 -18.14 28.60 -17.35
N TRP A 31 -18.27 29.92 -17.19
CA TRP A 31 -18.69 30.88 -18.24
C TRP A 31 -17.55 31.38 -19.12
N SER A 32 -16.29 31.08 -18.81
CA SER A 32 -15.10 31.55 -19.55
C SER A 32 -14.27 30.46 -20.18
N LEU A 33 -14.72 29.19 -20.13
CA LEU A 33 -13.99 28.06 -20.68
C LEU A 33 -14.11 28.00 -22.20
N THR A 34 -12.99 27.75 -22.88
CA THR A 34 -12.97 27.43 -24.31
C THR A 34 -13.45 26.00 -24.53
N GLU A 35 -13.95 25.66 -25.75
CA GLU A 35 -14.34 24.28 -26.09
C GLU A 35 -13.22 23.27 -25.77
N ARG A 36 -11.98 23.57 -26.12
CA ARG A 36 -10.82 22.73 -25.83
C ARG A 36 -10.62 22.50 -24.32
N GLN A 37 -10.90 23.50 -23.47
CA GLN A 37 -10.84 23.34 -22.02
C GLN A 37 -11.98 22.49 -21.49
N VAL A 38 -13.17 22.61 -22.05
CA VAL A 38 -14.33 21.76 -21.69
C VAL A 38 -14.07 20.31 -22.07
N ASP A 39 -13.53 20.06 -23.26
CA ASP A 39 -13.15 18.72 -23.72
C ASP A 39 -12.06 18.11 -22.85
N SER A 40 -11.03 18.88 -22.50
CA SER A 40 -9.95 18.45 -21.60
C SER A 40 -10.46 18.12 -20.19
N ILE A 41 -11.39 18.91 -19.64
CA ILE A 41 -12.00 18.65 -18.33
C ILE A 41 -12.88 17.40 -18.39
N SER A 42 -13.66 17.24 -19.47
CA SER A 42 -14.51 16.05 -19.69
C SER A 42 -13.64 14.78 -19.79
N PHE A 43 -12.55 14.84 -20.55
CA PHE A 43 -11.61 13.75 -20.68
C PHE A 43 -10.96 13.41 -19.33
N TYR A 44 -10.47 14.41 -18.60
CA TYR A 44 -9.87 14.23 -17.28
C TYR A 44 -10.80 13.54 -16.28
N THR A 45 -12.08 13.89 -16.26
CA THR A 45 -13.04 13.28 -15.32
C THR A 45 -13.24 11.79 -15.57
N THR A 46 -13.05 11.36 -16.83
CA THR A 46 -13.27 9.94 -17.23
C THR A 46 -11.97 9.13 -17.21
N HIS A 47 -10.84 9.74 -17.63
CA HIS A 47 -9.55 9.05 -17.85
C HIS A 47 -8.53 9.35 -16.76
N HIS A 48 -8.73 10.40 -15.95
CA HIS A 48 -7.89 10.83 -14.80
C HIS A 48 -6.50 11.36 -15.18
N TYR A 49 -6.20 11.58 -16.45
CA TYR A 49 -4.99 12.25 -16.94
C TYR A 49 -5.33 13.24 -18.06
N THR A 50 -4.39 14.09 -18.42
CA THR A 50 -4.53 15.10 -19.49
C THR A 50 -3.20 15.30 -20.20
N GLU A 51 -3.16 16.26 -21.15
CA GLU A 51 -1.91 16.78 -21.68
C GLU A 51 -0.93 17.17 -20.55
N ASN A 52 0.35 16.99 -20.79
CA ASN A 52 1.45 17.17 -19.85
C ASN A 52 1.49 16.19 -18.66
N PHE A 53 0.70 15.12 -18.69
CA PHE A 53 0.81 14.07 -17.68
C PHE A 53 2.00 13.16 -17.97
N ASN A 54 2.75 12.77 -16.93
CA ASN A 54 3.95 11.96 -17.05
C ASN A 54 3.67 10.51 -16.70
N PHE A 55 4.16 9.62 -17.55
CA PHE A 55 4.12 8.18 -17.36
C PHE A 55 5.52 7.58 -17.39
N LEU A 56 5.67 6.44 -16.71
CA LEU A 56 6.83 5.57 -16.77
C LEU A 56 6.47 4.30 -17.55
N VAL A 57 7.27 3.94 -18.56
CA VAL A 57 7.07 2.70 -19.32
C VAL A 57 7.44 1.49 -18.47
N LYS A 58 6.51 0.56 -18.28
CA LYS A 58 6.69 -0.69 -17.53
C LYS A 58 6.82 -1.93 -18.41
N SER A 59 6.23 -1.90 -19.61
CA SER A 59 6.42 -2.95 -20.63
C SER A 59 7.84 -2.95 -21.19
N ASP A 60 8.27 -4.05 -21.80
CA ASP A 60 9.61 -4.13 -22.39
C ASP A 60 9.80 -3.12 -23.52
N SER A 61 8.76 -2.91 -24.32
CA SER A 61 8.69 -1.86 -25.34
C SER A 61 7.25 -1.46 -25.62
N LEU A 62 7.04 -0.21 -26.05
CA LEU A 62 5.80 0.28 -26.66
C LEU A 62 6.14 0.83 -28.04
N ILE A 63 5.30 0.51 -29.01
CA ILE A 63 5.46 0.95 -30.38
C ILE A 63 4.60 2.19 -30.60
N LEU A 64 5.21 3.26 -31.03
CA LEU A 64 4.55 4.53 -31.37
C LEU A 64 4.51 4.68 -32.89
N ILE A 65 3.47 5.29 -33.41
CA ILE A 65 3.31 5.66 -34.80
C ILE A 65 3.79 7.10 -34.98
N ALA A 66 4.75 7.34 -35.86
CA ALA A 66 5.34 8.67 -36.03
C ALA A 66 4.36 9.65 -36.71
N GLN A 67 3.53 9.16 -37.63
CA GLN A 67 2.57 9.97 -38.37
C GLN A 67 1.27 10.13 -37.58
N HIS A 68 0.45 11.12 -38.02
CA HIS A 68 -0.85 11.35 -37.40
C HIS A 68 -1.80 10.14 -37.59
N PRO A 69 -2.64 9.78 -36.61
CA PRO A 69 -3.52 8.61 -36.65
C PRO A 69 -4.42 8.50 -37.88
N THR A 70 -4.81 9.62 -38.49
CA THR A 70 -5.59 9.61 -39.73
C THR A 70 -4.92 8.88 -40.88
N GLU A 71 -3.59 8.88 -40.96
CA GLU A 71 -2.84 8.17 -42.03
C GLU A 71 -2.90 6.67 -41.76
N TYR A 72 -2.75 6.25 -40.51
CA TYR A 72 -2.85 4.85 -40.12
C TYR A 72 -4.25 4.28 -40.36
N VAL A 73 -5.31 4.97 -39.94
CA VAL A 73 -6.70 4.55 -40.11
C VAL A 73 -7.07 4.47 -41.59
N ASN A 74 -6.53 5.31 -42.43
CA ASN A 74 -6.73 5.29 -43.89
C ASN A 74 -5.86 4.23 -44.61
N GLY A 75 -5.04 3.44 -43.90
CA GLY A 75 -4.29 2.35 -44.44
C GLY A 75 -2.97 2.75 -45.16
N PHE A 76 -2.45 3.94 -44.87
CA PHE A 76 -1.13 4.34 -45.38
C PHE A 76 -0.03 3.63 -44.56
N THR A 77 1.12 3.47 -45.21
CA THR A 77 2.33 2.99 -44.51
C THR A 77 2.82 4.04 -43.55
N VAL A 78 3.03 3.66 -42.29
CA VAL A 78 3.48 4.54 -41.21
C VAL A 78 4.83 4.07 -40.67
N ASP A 79 5.67 5.02 -40.28
CA ASP A 79 6.90 4.73 -39.57
C ASP A 79 6.61 4.52 -38.09
N THR A 80 7.38 3.60 -37.50
CA THR A 80 7.22 3.27 -36.07
C THR A 80 8.44 3.66 -35.27
N LEU A 81 8.20 4.18 -34.07
CA LEU A 81 9.21 4.49 -33.07
C LEU A 81 8.98 3.56 -31.86
N SER A 82 10.04 3.29 -31.11
CA SER A 82 9.92 2.44 -29.93
C SER A 82 10.41 3.17 -28.68
N VAL A 83 9.64 3.09 -27.61
CA VAL A 83 10.07 3.47 -26.25
C VAL A 83 10.21 2.20 -25.42
N TYR A 84 11.15 2.21 -24.47
CA TYR A 84 11.55 1.02 -23.74
C TYR A 84 11.26 1.16 -22.25
N ARG A 85 11.36 0.04 -21.55
CA ARG A 85 11.17 -0.05 -20.12
C ARG A 85 12.03 0.98 -19.34
N HIS A 86 11.41 1.68 -18.41
CA HIS A 86 11.94 2.78 -17.61
C HIS A 86 12.12 4.11 -18.36
N ASP A 87 11.72 4.19 -19.64
CA ASP A 87 11.61 5.50 -20.30
C ASP A 87 10.48 6.30 -19.65
N ARG A 88 10.70 7.59 -19.47
CA ARG A 88 9.68 8.55 -19.06
C ARG A 88 9.10 9.19 -20.31
N ILE A 89 7.79 9.16 -20.40
CA ILE A 89 7.04 9.74 -21.50
C ILE A 89 6.03 10.75 -20.96
N VAL A 90 5.80 11.79 -21.73
CA VAL A 90 4.79 12.83 -21.42
C VAL A 90 3.69 12.77 -22.47
N VAL A 91 2.46 12.95 -22.05
CA VAL A 91 1.31 13.12 -22.96
C VAL A 91 1.40 14.49 -23.62
N ALA A 92 1.62 14.52 -24.94
CA ALA A 92 1.76 15.74 -25.72
C ALA A 92 0.42 16.23 -26.27
N ASP A 93 -0.42 15.31 -26.77
CA ASP A 93 -1.75 15.63 -27.30
C ASP A 93 -2.69 14.42 -27.18
N ILE A 94 -3.99 14.65 -27.27
CA ILE A 94 -5.03 13.60 -27.22
C ILE A 94 -6.05 13.88 -28.31
N THR A 95 -6.28 12.88 -29.16
CA THR A 95 -7.21 13.01 -30.29
C THR A 95 -8.21 11.84 -30.30
N THR A 96 -9.47 12.16 -30.54
CA THR A 96 -10.54 11.15 -30.68
C THR A 96 -10.81 10.88 -32.15
N MET A 97 -10.72 9.60 -32.54
CA MET A 97 -10.99 9.11 -33.89
C MET A 97 -12.17 8.14 -33.89
N PRO A 98 -13.42 8.61 -34.05
CA PRO A 98 -14.62 7.75 -33.99
C PRO A 98 -14.67 6.71 -35.13
N THR A 99 -13.86 6.87 -36.18
CA THR A 99 -13.76 5.95 -37.32
C THR A 99 -12.86 4.75 -37.04
N ASP A 100 -12.05 4.80 -36.01
CA ASP A 100 -11.21 3.69 -35.61
C ASP A 100 -12.03 2.66 -34.83
N SER A 101 -12.03 1.42 -35.30
CA SER A 101 -12.80 0.32 -34.70
C SER A 101 -12.06 -0.38 -33.54
N VAL A 102 -10.77 -0.12 -33.38
CA VAL A 102 -9.93 -0.76 -32.34
C VAL A 102 -9.98 0.05 -31.05
N ASP A 103 -9.66 1.33 -31.15
CA ASP A 103 -9.71 2.29 -30.04
C ASP A 103 -9.94 3.69 -30.61
N SER A 104 -10.95 4.38 -30.13
CA SER A 104 -11.27 5.71 -30.62
C SER A 104 -10.37 6.81 -30.09
N ILE A 105 -9.59 6.52 -29.04
CA ILE A 105 -8.70 7.49 -28.38
C ILE A 105 -7.26 7.23 -28.74
N TRP A 106 -6.64 8.23 -29.33
CA TRP A 106 -5.24 8.25 -29.67
C TRP A 106 -4.50 9.26 -28.83
N VAL A 107 -3.41 8.84 -28.23
CA VAL A 107 -2.57 9.64 -27.35
C VAL A 107 -1.22 9.88 -28.01
N GLN A 108 -0.85 11.13 -28.20
CA GLN A 108 0.50 11.48 -28.59
C GLN A 108 1.38 11.50 -27.36
N VAL A 109 2.46 10.74 -27.38
CA VAL A 109 3.44 10.71 -26.31
C VAL A 109 4.82 11.12 -26.82
N ALA A 110 5.56 11.79 -25.98
CA ALA A 110 6.92 12.23 -26.25
C ALA A 110 7.85 11.75 -25.14
N ARG A 111 8.99 11.16 -25.50
CA ARG A 111 10.12 10.87 -24.62
C ARG A 111 11.14 11.99 -24.66
N ASP A 112 11.46 12.45 -25.86
CA ASP A 112 12.40 13.53 -26.18
C ASP A 112 11.97 14.22 -27.50
N GLU A 113 12.76 15.19 -27.97
CA GLU A 113 12.45 15.95 -29.19
C GLU A 113 12.39 15.12 -30.47
N GLU A 114 13.07 13.95 -30.50
CA GLU A 114 13.14 13.08 -31.66
C GLU A 114 12.15 11.91 -31.58
N THR A 115 11.74 11.55 -30.35
CA THR A 115 10.87 10.39 -30.10
C THR A 115 9.50 10.88 -29.67
N ILE A 116 8.71 11.28 -30.66
CA ILE A 116 7.32 11.73 -30.52
C ILE A 116 6.46 10.88 -31.43
N GLY A 117 5.39 10.27 -30.89
CA GLY A 117 4.51 9.44 -31.72
C GLY A 117 3.15 9.19 -31.06
N TRP A 118 2.27 8.54 -31.80
CA TRP A 118 0.91 8.24 -31.42
C TRP A 118 0.76 6.76 -31.06
N ILE A 119 -0.10 6.51 -30.11
CA ILE A 119 -0.45 5.16 -29.65
C ILE A 119 -1.91 5.13 -29.22
N HIS A 120 -2.59 4.00 -29.34
CA HIS A 120 -3.92 3.80 -28.79
C HIS A 120 -3.88 3.90 -27.25
N GLU A 121 -4.90 4.52 -26.66
CA GLU A 121 -4.96 4.70 -25.22
C GLU A 121 -4.87 3.38 -24.45
N ASN A 122 -5.68 2.38 -24.82
CA ASN A 122 -5.71 1.09 -24.15
C ASN A 122 -4.36 0.37 -24.19
N GLU A 123 -3.66 0.45 -25.33
CA GLU A 123 -2.31 -0.12 -25.49
C GLU A 123 -1.31 0.63 -24.60
N MET A 124 -1.33 1.96 -24.63
CA MET A 124 -0.48 2.78 -23.78
C MET A 124 -0.70 2.47 -22.29
N LEU A 125 -1.95 2.55 -21.81
CA LEU A 125 -2.27 2.37 -20.39
C LEU A 125 -1.92 0.96 -19.87
N SER A 126 -1.95 -0.06 -20.75
CA SER A 126 -1.50 -1.40 -20.38
C SER A 126 0.01 -1.49 -20.12
N GLY A 127 0.79 -0.65 -20.81
CA GLY A 127 2.26 -0.68 -20.79
C GLY A 127 2.93 0.40 -19.96
N VAL A 128 2.18 1.31 -19.32
CA VAL A 128 2.74 2.40 -18.51
C VAL A 128 2.17 2.43 -17.10
N ALA A 129 2.83 3.19 -16.22
CA ALA A 129 2.32 3.59 -14.91
C ALA A 129 2.54 5.10 -14.72
N PRO A 130 1.71 5.81 -13.93
CA PRO A 130 1.97 7.21 -13.58
C PRO A 130 3.37 7.39 -13.00
N ASP A 131 4.09 8.45 -13.41
CA ASP A 131 5.43 8.75 -12.90
C ASP A 131 5.36 9.39 -11.49
N ALA A 132 4.79 8.64 -10.56
CA ALA A 132 4.72 8.97 -9.15
C ALA A 132 5.15 7.77 -8.30
N PRO A 133 5.98 7.95 -7.28
CA PRO A 133 6.50 6.83 -6.47
C PRO A 133 5.40 5.97 -5.83
N ILE A 134 4.30 6.59 -5.40
CA ILE A 134 3.16 5.88 -4.79
C ILE A 134 2.42 5.05 -5.83
N SER A 135 2.19 5.58 -7.04
CA SER A 135 1.55 4.87 -8.14
C SER A 135 2.38 3.68 -8.60
N GLN A 136 3.70 3.85 -8.72
CA GLN A 136 4.63 2.77 -9.04
C GLN A 136 4.64 1.69 -7.94
N PHE A 137 4.59 2.11 -6.67
CA PHE A 137 4.45 1.17 -5.55
C PHE A 137 3.12 0.40 -5.61
N ILE A 138 2.01 1.08 -5.89
CA ILE A 138 0.69 0.45 -6.07
C ILE A 138 0.74 -0.55 -7.24
N ASP A 139 1.29 -0.16 -8.39
CA ASP A 139 1.41 -1.01 -9.56
C ASP A 139 2.23 -2.27 -9.26
N PHE A 140 3.38 -2.11 -8.63
CA PHE A 140 4.25 -3.23 -8.22
C PHE A 140 3.54 -4.21 -7.26
N PHE A 141 2.79 -3.69 -6.27
CA PHE A 141 2.07 -4.53 -5.30
C PHE A 141 0.67 -4.95 -5.75
N SER A 142 0.14 -4.42 -6.85
CA SER A 142 -1.13 -4.85 -7.44
C SER A 142 -1.00 -6.10 -8.29
N ASP A 143 0.22 -6.51 -8.64
CA ASP A 143 0.45 -7.78 -9.34
C ASP A 143 0.11 -8.95 -8.41
N VAL A 144 -1.04 -9.58 -8.68
CA VAL A 144 -1.58 -10.71 -7.90
C VAL A 144 -0.59 -11.87 -7.85
N HIS A 145 0.14 -12.11 -8.93
CA HIS A 145 1.15 -13.18 -8.99
C HIS A 145 2.34 -12.88 -8.07
N LEU A 146 2.79 -11.63 -8.04
CA LEU A 146 3.85 -11.19 -7.14
C LEU A 146 3.42 -11.27 -5.68
N LEU A 147 2.20 -10.81 -5.36
CA LEU A 147 1.64 -10.88 -4.00
C LEU A 147 1.49 -12.32 -3.52
N ALA A 148 0.98 -13.21 -4.37
CA ALA A 148 0.85 -14.63 -4.06
C ALA A 148 2.22 -15.27 -3.83
N PHE A 149 3.20 -14.98 -4.70
CA PHE A 149 4.57 -15.46 -4.55
C PHE A 149 5.24 -14.95 -3.28
N LEU A 150 5.16 -13.65 -2.99
CA LEU A 150 5.72 -13.06 -1.77
C LEU A 150 5.06 -13.63 -0.50
N SER A 151 3.75 -13.80 -0.51
CA SER A 151 3.01 -14.40 0.61
C SER A 151 3.45 -15.84 0.86
N LEU A 152 3.58 -16.64 -0.19
CA LEU A 152 4.07 -18.01 -0.12
C LEU A 152 5.51 -18.08 0.40
N LEU A 153 6.38 -17.18 -0.10
CA LEU A 153 7.78 -17.09 0.32
C LEU A 153 7.89 -16.70 1.79
N VAL A 154 7.11 -15.72 2.27
CA VAL A 154 7.09 -15.31 3.69
C VAL A 154 6.64 -16.46 4.58
N VAL A 155 5.57 -17.16 4.21
CA VAL A 155 5.09 -18.35 4.95
C VAL A 155 6.14 -19.45 4.98
N ALA A 156 6.76 -19.75 3.84
CA ALA A 156 7.82 -20.78 3.75
C ALA A 156 9.05 -20.43 4.61
N LEU A 157 9.48 -19.16 4.57
CA LEU A 157 10.59 -18.67 5.40
C LEU A 157 10.23 -18.69 6.88
N ALA A 158 9.01 -18.34 7.26
CA ALA A 158 8.54 -18.40 8.64
C ALA A 158 8.52 -19.85 9.15
N VAL A 159 7.99 -20.78 8.37
CA VAL A 159 7.99 -22.22 8.71
C VAL A 159 9.42 -22.76 8.81
N PHE A 160 10.30 -22.40 7.88
CA PHE A 160 11.71 -22.80 7.93
C PHE A 160 12.42 -22.25 9.16
N ALA A 161 12.23 -20.96 9.47
CA ALA A 161 12.83 -20.32 10.64
C ALA A 161 12.35 -20.98 11.95
N VAL A 162 11.03 -21.23 12.09
CA VAL A 162 10.45 -21.92 13.26
C VAL A 162 11.00 -23.33 13.41
N ARG A 163 11.07 -24.11 12.33
CA ARG A 163 11.63 -25.47 12.36
C ARG A 163 13.11 -25.49 12.74
N ARG A 164 13.90 -24.55 12.24
CA ARG A 164 15.33 -24.43 12.57
C ARG A 164 15.53 -24.07 14.04
N LEU A 165 14.70 -23.16 14.56
CA LEU A 165 14.69 -22.77 15.98
C LEU A 165 14.41 -23.96 16.91
N MET A 166 13.34 -24.70 16.61
CA MET A 166 12.98 -25.88 17.41
C MET A 166 14.12 -26.91 17.43
N ARG A 167 14.86 -27.06 16.31
CA ARG A 167 16.02 -27.96 16.24
C ARG A 167 17.24 -27.49 17.04
N LEU A 168 17.41 -26.13 17.15
CA LEU A 168 18.53 -25.53 17.87
C LEU A 168 18.27 -25.44 19.39
N GLY A 169 17.10 -25.88 19.89
CA GLY A 169 16.73 -25.77 21.29
C GLY A 169 16.54 -24.32 21.77
N ALA A 170 16.40 -23.36 20.82
CA ALA A 170 16.10 -21.99 21.17
C ALA A 170 14.72 -21.92 21.84
N LYS A 171 14.63 -21.11 22.90
CA LYS A 171 13.37 -20.87 23.60
C LYS A 171 12.36 -20.30 22.61
N THR A 172 11.26 -20.99 22.39
CA THR A 172 10.19 -20.52 21.51
C THR A 172 9.55 -19.29 22.12
N VAL A 173 9.69 -18.14 21.45
CA VAL A 173 9.02 -16.91 21.85
C VAL A 173 7.58 -17.00 21.36
N HIS A 174 6.63 -16.96 22.29
CA HIS A 174 5.22 -16.96 21.98
C HIS A 174 4.73 -15.52 21.79
N PHE A 175 3.69 -15.35 21.00
CA PHE A 175 3.05 -14.04 20.83
C PHE A 175 2.61 -13.42 22.15
N ASN A 176 2.31 -14.25 23.17
CA ASN A 176 1.90 -13.82 24.49
C ASN A 176 3.06 -13.43 25.42
N ASP A 177 4.31 -13.65 25.04
CA ASP A 177 5.48 -13.25 25.84
C ASP A 177 5.65 -11.73 25.90
N ILE A 178 4.95 -11.02 25.01
CA ILE A 178 4.86 -9.55 25.00
C ILE A 178 3.47 -9.16 25.49
N SER A 179 3.42 -8.60 26.70
CA SER A 179 2.18 -8.17 27.37
C SER A 179 1.62 -6.84 26.84
N THR A 180 2.33 -6.13 25.97
CA THR A 180 1.86 -4.86 25.42
C THR A 180 0.83 -5.05 24.32
N PHE A 181 0.01 -4.01 24.13
CA PHE A 181 -1.05 -4.02 23.11
C PHE A 181 -0.51 -3.79 21.68
N TYR A 182 0.70 -3.28 21.52
CA TYR A 182 1.23 -2.89 20.21
C TYR A 182 1.21 -3.98 19.13
N PRO A 183 1.68 -5.23 19.39
CA PRO A 183 1.62 -6.30 18.37
C PRO A 183 0.19 -6.66 17.97
N THR A 184 -0.72 -6.72 18.94
CA THR A 184 -2.14 -7.00 18.69
C THR A 184 -2.78 -5.86 17.90
N LEU A 185 -2.49 -4.60 18.26
CA LEU A 185 -2.96 -3.42 17.53
C LEU A 185 -2.42 -3.39 16.11
N LEU A 186 -1.16 -3.78 15.89
CA LEU A 186 -0.59 -3.86 14.56
C LEU A 186 -1.36 -4.85 13.66
N CYS A 187 -1.65 -6.06 14.15
CA CYS A 187 -2.44 -7.04 13.42
C CYS A 187 -3.85 -6.50 13.11
N LEU A 188 -4.50 -5.85 14.10
CA LEU A 188 -5.83 -5.24 13.89
C LEU A 188 -5.80 -4.13 12.84
N LEU A 189 -4.75 -3.29 12.82
CA LEU A 189 -4.60 -2.22 11.82
C LEU A 189 -4.35 -2.78 10.43
N VAL A 190 -3.56 -3.84 10.29
CA VAL A 190 -3.36 -4.52 9.00
C VAL A 190 -4.69 -5.08 8.49
N ALA A 191 -5.44 -5.79 9.32
CA ALA A 191 -6.76 -6.31 8.96
C ALA A 191 -7.73 -5.18 8.59
N SER A 192 -7.75 -4.09 9.37
CA SER A 192 -8.58 -2.91 9.09
C SER A 192 -8.24 -2.28 7.75
N SER A 193 -6.94 -2.06 7.47
CA SER A 193 -6.48 -1.49 6.19
C SER A 193 -6.85 -2.39 5.02
N ALA A 194 -6.76 -3.70 5.17
CA ALA A 194 -7.16 -4.67 4.14
C ALA A 194 -8.67 -4.62 3.86
N VAL A 195 -9.50 -4.52 4.92
CA VAL A 195 -10.97 -4.36 4.78
C VAL A 195 -11.31 -3.03 4.12
N PHE A 196 -10.67 -1.91 4.51
CA PHE A 196 -10.90 -0.62 3.85
C PHE A 196 -10.50 -0.66 2.38
N TYR A 197 -9.35 -1.24 2.05
CA TYR A 197 -8.91 -1.41 0.67
C TYR A 197 -9.93 -2.22 -0.16
N GLY A 198 -10.34 -3.41 0.32
CA GLY A 198 -11.36 -4.22 -0.33
C GLY A 198 -12.69 -3.50 -0.48
N SER A 199 -13.10 -2.71 0.53
CA SER A 199 -14.33 -1.91 0.48
C SER A 199 -14.25 -0.80 -0.58
N ILE A 200 -13.10 -0.14 -0.74
CA ILE A 200 -12.89 0.87 -1.79
C ILE A 200 -13.01 0.23 -3.17
N GLN A 201 -12.41 -0.95 -3.37
CA GLN A 201 -12.50 -1.69 -4.63
C GLN A 201 -13.94 -2.07 -4.99
N LEU A 202 -14.79 -2.38 -3.98
CA LEU A 202 -16.18 -2.76 -4.19
C LEU A 202 -17.12 -1.57 -4.44
N PHE A 203 -16.98 -0.52 -3.63
CA PHE A 203 -17.99 0.55 -3.56
C PHE A 203 -17.56 1.86 -4.20
N ALA A 204 -16.27 2.08 -4.39
CA ALA A 204 -15.71 3.32 -4.91
C ALA A 204 -14.47 3.11 -5.80
N PRO A 205 -14.53 2.24 -6.83
CA PRO A 205 -13.38 1.93 -7.68
C PRO A 205 -12.83 3.18 -8.39
N GLU A 206 -13.71 4.13 -8.78
CA GLU A 206 -13.30 5.38 -9.41
C GLU A 206 -12.45 6.27 -8.48
N SER A 207 -12.76 6.29 -7.19
CA SER A 207 -11.94 7.02 -6.21
C SER A 207 -10.54 6.41 -6.09
N TRP A 208 -10.43 5.08 -6.21
CA TRP A 208 -9.14 4.40 -6.22
C TRP A 208 -8.37 4.68 -7.50
N ARG A 209 -9.04 4.65 -8.66
CA ARG A 209 -8.47 4.97 -9.96
C ARG A 209 -7.92 6.41 -9.96
N HIS A 210 -8.72 7.38 -9.51
CA HIS A 210 -8.28 8.76 -9.37
C HIS A 210 -7.04 8.89 -8.46
N TYR A 211 -7.03 8.19 -7.31
CA TYR A 211 -5.89 8.17 -6.41
C TYR A 211 -4.64 7.53 -7.03
N TYR A 212 -4.80 6.53 -7.88
CA TYR A 212 -3.68 5.91 -8.60
C TYR A 212 -2.98 6.88 -9.55
N TYR A 213 -3.74 7.74 -10.23
CA TYR A 213 -3.16 8.78 -11.10
C TYR A 213 -2.65 10.00 -10.31
N HIS A 214 -3.32 10.37 -9.24
CA HIS A 214 -3.02 11.56 -8.43
C HIS A 214 -2.84 11.20 -6.96
N PRO A 215 -1.77 10.46 -6.62
CA PRO A 215 -1.57 10.00 -5.26
C PRO A 215 -1.20 11.14 -4.32
N THR A 216 -1.77 11.10 -3.12
CA THR A 216 -1.44 12.01 -2.02
C THR A 216 -1.27 11.24 -0.73
N LEU A 217 -0.39 11.72 0.14
CA LEU A 217 -0.22 11.17 1.49
C LEU A 217 -1.11 11.86 2.52
N ASN A 218 -1.81 12.93 2.13
CA ASN A 218 -2.69 13.68 3.00
C ASN A 218 -4.09 13.04 3.08
N PRO A 219 -4.49 12.44 4.21
CA PRO A 219 -5.78 11.79 4.36
C PRO A 219 -6.97 12.78 4.35
N PHE A 220 -6.71 14.08 4.53
CA PHE A 220 -7.74 15.12 4.58
C PHE A 220 -8.04 15.75 3.22
N SER A 221 -7.24 15.48 2.19
CA SER A 221 -7.42 16.01 0.83
C SER A 221 -8.16 15.05 -0.09
N VAL A 222 -8.62 13.92 0.40
CA VAL A 222 -9.28 12.87 -0.36
C VAL A 222 -10.67 12.58 0.21
N PRO A 223 -11.56 11.89 -0.55
CA PRO A 223 -12.86 11.47 -0.02
C PRO A 223 -12.74 10.65 1.27
N LEU A 224 -13.75 10.73 2.15
CA LEU A 224 -13.72 10.16 3.50
C LEU A 224 -13.28 8.68 3.55
N HIS A 225 -13.80 7.85 2.64
CA HIS A 225 -13.46 6.42 2.59
C HIS A 225 -11.99 6.16 2.30
N LEU A 226 -11.40 6.95 1.40
CA LEU A 226 -9.97 6.90 1.08
C LEU A 226 -9.13 7.55 2.21
N GLY A 227 -9.64 8.62 2.82
CA GLY A 227 -9.01 9.24 3.99
C GLY A 227 -8.93 8.31 5.20
N LEU A 228 -9.95 7.49 5.45
CA LEU A 228 -9.92 6.45 6.48
C LEU A 228 -8.88 5.37 6.18
N PHE A 229 -8.79 4.93 4.92
CA PHE A 229 -7.75 4.00 4.48
C PHE A 229 -6.35 4.58 4.69
N LEU A 230 -6.07 5.79 4.21
CA LEU A 230 -4.77 6.45 4.40
C LEU A 230 -4.44 6.66 5.87
N SER A 231 -5.42 7.07 6.69
CA SER A 231 -5.24 7.20 8.12
C SER A 231 -4.89 5.87 8.79
N SER A 232 -5.50 4.76 8.36
CA SER A 232 -5.16 3.43 8.87
C SER A 232 -3.74 3.01 8.49
N VAL A 233 -3.27 3.35 7.29
CA VAL A 233 -1.88 3.10 6.84
C VAL A 233 -0.89 3.93 7.66
N TRP A 234 -1.20 5.21 7.95
CA TRP A 234 -0.35 6.03 8.83
C TRP A 234 -0.26 5.48 10.25
N LEU A 235 -1.40 5.07 10.83
CA LEU A 235 -1.43 4.44 12.16
C LEU A 235 -0.66 3.12 12.15
N LEU A 236 -0.75 2.33 11.09
CA LEU A 236 0.00 1.08 10.92
C LEU A 236 1.51 1.35 10.99
N ILE A 237 2.02 2.35 10.26
CA ILE A 237 3.45 2.71 10.28
C ILE A 237 3.89 3.13 11.69
N ILE A 238 3.12 3.99 12.35
CA ILE A 238 3.42 4.48 13.71
C ILE A 238 3.45 3.31 14.70
N VAL A 239 2.44 2.44 14.67
CA VAL A 239 2.33 1.29 15.57
C VAL A 239 3.38 0.24 15.25
N ALA A 240 3.76 0.04 13.97
CA ALA A 240 4.86 -0.85 13.60
C ALA A 240 6.19 -0.40 14.23
N ILE A 241 6.51 0.90 14.15
CA ILE A 241 7.71 1.46 14.79
C ILE A 241 7.65 1.31 16.31
N ALA A 242 6.49 1.58 16.93
CA ALA A 242 6.30 1.40 18.37
C ALA A 242 6.46 -0.08 18.77
N THR A 243 5.93 -1.00 17.95
CA THR A 243 6.08 -2.44 18.16
C THR A 243 7.55 -2.87 18.10
N VAL A 244 8.30 -2.37 17.11
CA VAL A 244 9.75 -2.67 16.98
C VAL A 244 10.52 -2.17 18.20
N ASP A 245 10.25 -0.95 18.66
CA ASP A 245 10.94 -0.38 19.83
C ASP A 245 10.60 -1.17 21.11
N ASP A 246 9.34 -1.52 21.32
CA ASP A 246 8.88 -2.25 22.51
C ASP A 246 9.45 -3.68 22.56
N VAL A 247 9.38 -4.42 21.45
CA VAL A 247 9.92 -5.79 21.33
C VAL A 247 11.42 -5.81 21.56
N ARG A 248 12.17 -4.87 20.96
CA ARG A 248 13.64 -4.77 21.11
C ARG A 248 14.08 -4.43 22.54
N ARG A 249 13.24 -3.77 23.31
CA ARG A 249 13.52 -3.46 24.74
C ARG A 249 13.29 -4.66 25.65
N ARG A 250 12.42 -5.59 25.25
CA ARG A 250 12.01 -6.72 26.10
C ARG A 250 12.75 -8.02 25.77
N LEU A 251 13.12 -8.21 24.52
CA LEU A 251 13.72 -9.43 24.03
C LEU A 251 15.16 -9.20 23.53
N PRO A 252 16.07 -10.18 23.77
CA PRO A 252 17.37 -10.17 23.13
C PRO A 252 17.22 -10.25 21.61
N LEU A 253 18.20 -9.75 20.86
CA LEU A 253 18.13 -9.50 19.42
C LEU A 253 17.74 -10.75 18.61
N GLY A 254 18.24 -11.92 18.99
CA GLY A 254 17.89 -13.20 18.34
C GLY A 254 16.41 -13.56 18.52
N GLU A 255 15.88 -13.46 19.73
CA GLU A 255 14.47 -13.76 20.05
C GLU A 255 13.54 -12.70 19.43
N ALA A 256 13.95 -11.41 19.44
CA ALA A 256 13.21 -10.34 18.81
C ALA A 256 13.04 -10.54 17.29
N LEU A 257 14.08 -10.99 16.58
CA LEU A 257 14.00 -11.29 15.15
C LEU A 257 12.97 -12.40 14.85
N PHE A 258 12.95 -13.45 15.68
CA PHE A 258 11.97 -14.52 15.50
C PHE A 258 10.55 -14.08 15.80
N TYR A 259 10.39 -13.26 16.83
CA TYR A 259 9.11 -12.63 17.11
C TYR A 259 8.61 -11.80 15.92
N PHE A 260 9.46 -10.98 15.32
CA PHE A 260 9.11 -10.17 14.14
C PHE A 260 8.77 -11.01 12.92
N ILE A 261 9.50 -12.11 12.67
CA ILE A 261 9.17 -13.03 11.57
C ILE A 261 7.78 -13.64 11.79
N GLY A 262 7.46 -14.07 13.01
CA GLY A 262 6.14 -14.58 13.36
C GLY A 262 5.04 -13.53 13.23
N LEU A 263 5.27 -12.32 13.73
CA LEU A 263 4.35 -11.21 13.64
C LEU A 263 4.11 -10.79 12.17
N ALA A 264 5.16 -10.69 11.37
CA ALA A 264 5.06 -10.37 9.95
C ALA A 264 4.27 -11.44 9.18
N ALA A 265 4.46 -12.73 9.51
CA ALA A 265 3.68 -13.80 8.91
C ALA A 265 2.19 -13.69 9.26
N VAL A 266 1.84 -13.37 10.52
CA VAL A 266 0.44 -13.14 10.92
C VAL A 266 -0.13 -11.94 10.15
N CYS A 267 0.58 -10.81 10.10
CA CYS A 267 0.14 -9.63 9.35
C CYS A 267 -0.04 -9.93 7.85
N ALA A 268 0.84 -10.72 7.23
CA ALA A 268 0.71 -11.10 5.84
C ALA A 268 -0.54 -11.97 5.60
N VAL A 269 -0.81 -12.93 6.48
CA VAL A 269 -2.03 -13.76 6.43
C VAL A 269 -3.28 -12.89 6.62
N ASP A 270 -3.28 -12.00 7.62
CA ASP A 270 -4.39 -11.08 7.87
C ASP A 270 -4.67 -10.23 6.63
N TYR A 271 -3.64 -9.65 6.02
CA TYR A 271 -3.79 -8.84 4.81
C TYR A 271 -4.43 -9.65 3.67
N VAL A 272 -3.89 -10.82 3.35
CA VAL A 272 -4.40 -11.66 2.24
C VAL A 272 -5.83 -12.13 2.51
N VAL A 273 -6.09 -12.64 3.72
CA VAL A 273 -7.42 -13.14 4.09
C VAL A 273 -8.45 -12.02 4.01
N PHE A 274 -8.20 -10.87 4.63
CA PHE A 274 -9.18 -9.78 4.67
C PHE A 274 -9.31 -9.05 3.34
N SER A 275 -8.25 -8.91 2.54
CA SER A 275 -8.35 -8.35 1.19
C SER A 275 -9.25 -9.20 0.28
N ILE A 276 -9.06 -10.52 0.29
CA ILE A 276 -9.83 -11.42 -0.58
C ILE A 276 -11.26 -11.58 -0.07
N THR A 277 -11.45 -11.88 1.23
CA THR A 277 -12.77 -12.21 1.78
C THR A 277 -13.72 -11.00 1.78
N THR A 278 -13.19 -9.78 1.85
CA THR A 278 -13.98 -8.54 1.78
C THR A 278 -14.64 -8.39 0.42
N LEU A 279 -13.98 -8.77 -0.66
CA LEU A 279 -14.56 -8.74 -2.02
C LEU A 279 -15.80 -9.63 -2.16
N TYR A 280 -15.93 -10.66 -1.32
CA TYR A 280 -17.08 -11.56 -1.27
C TYR A 280 -18.05 -11.24 -0.12
N TYR A 281 -17.94 -10.09 0.52
CA TYR A 281 -18.72 -9.64 1.68
C TYR A 281 -18.52 -10.48 2.95
N VAL A 282 -17.91 -11.65 2.89
CA VAL A 282 -17.60 -12.52 4.03
C VAL A 282 -16.57 -11.88 4.96
N GLY A 283 -15.71 -11.01 4.42
CA GLY A 283 -14.69 -10.29 5.18
C GLY A 283 -15.25 -9.46 6.33
N TYR A 284 -16.44 -8.85 6.20
CA TYR A 284 -17.01 -8.00 7.25
C TYR A 284 -17.35 -8.77 8.54
N PRO A 285 -18.17 -9.83 8.50
CA PRO A 285 -18.44 -10.63 9.70
C PRO A 285 -17.18 -11.32 10.24
N LEU A 286 -16.27 -11.76 9.35
CA LEU A 286 -15.00 -12.35 9.74
C LEU A 286 -14.12 -11.33 10.48
N TYR A 287 -14.07 -10.10 10.01
CA TYR A 287 -13.32 -9.01 10.65
C TYR A 287 -13.86 -8.69 12.04
N LEU A 288 -15.19 -8.59 12.21
CA LEU A 288 -15.79 -8.38 13.52
C LEU A 288 -15.46 -9.52 14.49
N ALA A 289 -15.53 -10.76 14.03
CA ALA A 289 -15.13 -11.93 14.82
C ALA A 289 -13.63 -11.89 15.19
N TYR A 290 -12.78 -11.49 14.25
CA TYR A 290 -11.34 -11.34 14.46
C TYR A 290 -11.01 -10.26 15.50
N VAL A 291 -11.64 -9.09 15.42
CA VAL A 291 -11.50 -8.01 16.40
C VAL A 291 -11.90 -8.49 17.79
N ALA A 292 -13.08 -9.13 17.90
CA ALA A 292 -13.57 -9.68 19.17
C ALA A 292 -12.59 -10.73 19.73
N PHE A 293 -12.09 -11.64 18.90
CA PHE A 293 -11.10 -12.64 19.29
C PHE A 293 -9.77 -12.01 19.75
N ALA A 294 -9.24 -11.03 18.99
CA ALA A 294 -7.98 -10.38 19.30
C ALA A 294 -8.05 -9.61 20.63
N LEU A 295 -9.15 -8.87 20.85
CA LEU A 295 -9.38 -8.15 22.10
C LEU A 295 -9.61 -9.12 23.27
N TRP A 296 -10.42 -10.16 23.10
CA TRP A 296 -10.62 -11.18 24.13
C TRP A 296 -9.30 -11.86 24.49
N ARG A 297 -8.51 -12.25 23.49
CA ARG A 297 -7.19 -12.85 23.70
C ARG A 297 -6.26 -11.91 24.45
N TYR A 298 -6.20 -10.64 24.03
CA TYR A 298 -5.39 -9.64 24.71
C TYR A 298 -5.78 -9.51 26.17
N HIS A 299 -7.07 -9.31 26.47
CA HIS A 299 -7.54 -9.20 27.86
C HIS A 299 -7.26 -10.43 28.70
N ARG A 300 -7.34 -11.64 28.11
CA ARG A 300 -7.08 -12.88 28.84
C ARG A 300 -5.60 -13.11 29.15
N PHE A 301 -4.69 -12.69 28.26
CA PHE A 301 -3.26 -13.00 28.37
C PHE A 301 -2.39 -11.77 28.68
N ALA A 302 -2.89 -10.56 28.59
CA ALA A 302 -2.14 -9.35 28.96
C ALA A 302 -1.82 -9.26 30.45
N HIS A 303 -2.63 -9.91 31.29
CA HIS A 303 -2.35 -10.09 32.70
C HIS A 303 -1.58 -11.42 32.85
N ALA A 304 -0.31 -11.43 32.42
CA ALA A 304 0.58 -12.55 32.74
C ALA A 304 0.82 -12.51 34.25
N SER A 305 0.14 -13.37 34.98
CA SER A 305 0.38 -13.59 36.40
C SER A 305 1.79 -14.16 36.54
N TYR A 306 2.69 -13.43 37.16
CA TYR A 306 3.97 -13.94 37.58
C TYR A 306 3.75 -14.80 38.81
N PHE A 307 4.40 -15.95 38.88
CA PHE A 307 4.37 -16.76 40.09
C PHE A 307 5.70 -16.63 40.83
N CYS A 308 5.62 -16.43 42.13
CA CYS A 308 6.82 -16.38 42.93
C CYS A 308 7.54 -17.72 42.91
N GLY A 309 8.81 -17.72 42.48
CA GLY A 309 9.63 -18.97 42.43
C GLY A 309 9.84 -19.67 43.77
N ASN A 310 9.64 -18.97 44.88
CA ASN A 310 9.83 -19.49 46.25
C ASN A 310 8.55 -19.97 46.90
N CYS A 311 7.44 -19.22 46.80
CA CYS A 311 6.20 -19.59 47.51
C CYS A 311 5.01 -19.88 46.59
N GLY A 312 5.17 -19.77 45.25
CA GLY A 312 4.13 -20.10 44.29
C GLY A 312 2.95 -19.10 44.25
N HIS A 313 2.97 -18.02 45.03
CA HIS A 313 1.91 -17.02 44.96
C HIS A 313 1.98 -16.20 43.69
N GLU A 314 0.81 -15.83 43.21
CA GLU A 314 0.64 -14.99 42.02
C GLU A 314 1.12 -13.54 42.30
N LEU A 315 1.86 -12.98 41.36
CA LEU A 315 2.44 -11.65 41.48
C LEU A 315 1.95 -10.78 40.30
N ASP A 316 1.55 -9.56 40.57
CA ASP A 316 1.14 -8.60 39.53
C ASP A 316 2.31 -8.07 38.71
N ALA A 317 3.55 -8.13 39.24
CA ALA A 317 4.76 -7.69 38.59
C ALA A 317 6.00 -8.45 39.10
N LYS A 318 7.07 -8.46 38.30
CA LYS A 318 8.38 -8.92 38.74
C LYS A 318 8.88 -8.03 39.88
N GLY A 319 9.62 -8.61 40.83
CA GLY A 319 10.19 -7.90 41.95
C GLY A 319 10.07 -8.67 43.25
N ARG A 320 10.02 -7.93 44.38
CA ARG A 320 9.95 -8.54 45.73
C ARG A 320 8.55 -9.09 46.01
N CYS A 321 8.46 -10.39 46.26
CA CYS A 321 7.20 -11.02 46.62
C CYS A 321 6.64 -10.45 47.93
N PRO A 322 5.38 -9.92 47.97
CA PRO A 322 4.78 -9.37 49.17
C PRO A 322 4.48 -10.46 50.25
N TYR A 323 4.43 -11.72 49.83
CA TYR A 323 4.09 -12.84 50.75
C TYR A 323 5.31 -13.47 51.40
N CYS A 324 6.43 -13.66 50.67
CA CYS A 324 7.60 -14.35 51.23
C CYS A 324 8.89 -13.51 51.18
N GLY A 325 8.84 -12.30 50.60
CA GLY A 325 10.00 -11.39 50.52
C GLY A 325 11.05 -11.78 49.50
N ALA A 326 10.92 -12.91 48.76
CA ALA A 326 11.86 -13.36 47.75
C ALA A 326 11.84 -12.38 46.56
N VAL A 327 13.02 -12.10 46.00
CA VAL A 327 13.17 -11.32 44.77
C VAL A 327 12.99 -12.24 43.56
N ASN A 328 12.03 -11.92 42.70
CA ASN A 328 11.73 -12.61 41.46
C ASN A 328 12.20 -11.73 40.30
N GLU A 329 13.20 -12.15 39.56
CA GLU A 329 13.78 -11.47 38.40
C GLU A 329 13.01 -11.73 37.10
#